data_eed2589c7cd0e0bc2a0ad44ef20fbf28
#
_entry.id   eed2589c7cd0e0bc2a0ad44ef20fbf28
#
_cell.length_a   1.000
_cell.length_b   1.000
_cell.length_c   1.000
_cell.angle_alpha   90.00
_cell.angle_beta   90.00
_cell.angle_gamma   90.00
#
_symmetry.space_group_name_H-M   'P 1'
#
loop_
_entity.id
_entity.type
_entity.pdbx_description
1 polymer ?
#
loop_
_entity_poly.entity_id
_entity_poly.type
_entity_poly.pdbx_seq_one_letter_code
_entity_poly.pdbx_strand_id
1 'polypeptide(L)'
;MAKPKILIVDDEPDVVTLIGHALDSEGMESVAAYDGISALDIAESESPDVILLDIMMPMMSGYEVCQQLKANPETRHIPIICVTSAHSTEAFARCRSVGANALLTKPFSPAELVAQIQRQLAKTEEQETT
;
A
#
# COMPACT_ATOMS: atom_id res chain seq x y z
N MET A 1 7.12 20.58 6.96
CA MET A 1 7.07 19.11 6.89
C MET A 1 6.75 18.66 5.49
N ALA A 2 7.46 17.65 5.04
CA ALA A 2 7.19 17.08 3.71
C ALA A 2 5.83 16.38 3.71
N LYS A 3 5.15 16.40 2.57
CA LYS A 3 3.91 15.68 2.40
C LYS A 3 4.19 14.16 2.47
N PRO A 4 3.31 13.40 3.11
CA PRO A 4 3.43 11.93 3.04
C PRO A 4 3.35 11.48 1.59
N LYS A 5 4.19 10.52 1.23
CA LYS A 5 4.24 9.95 -0.11
C LYS A 5 3.67 8.53 -0.07
N ILE A 6 2.66 8.28 -0.88
CA ILE A 6 1.96 7.00 -0.90
C ILE A 6 2.20 6.34 -2.26
N LEU A 7 2.68 5.10 -2.25
CA LEU A 7 2.80 4.32 -3.47
C LEU A 7 1.50 3.55 -3.68
N ILE A 8 0.89 3.75 -4.84
CA ILE A 8 -0.35 3.06 -5.22
C ILE A 8 0.01 1.97 -6.23
N VAL A 9 -0.20 0.72 -5.88
CA VAL A 9 0.08 -0.43 -6.75
C VAL A 9 -1.23 -1.07 -7.16
N ASP A 10 -1.60 -0.90 -8.43
CA ASP A 10 -2.83 -1.46 -8.98
C ASP A 10 -2.67 -1.49 -10.51
N ASP A 11 -3.12 -2.56 -11.15
CA ASP A 11 -2.99 -2.70 -12.60
C ASP A 11 -4.06 -1.94 -13.38
N GLU A 12 -5.05 -1.36 -12.71
CA GLU A 12 -6.10 -0.56 -13.34
C GLU A 12 -5.81 0.94 -13.21
N PRO A 13 -5.45 1.63 -14.31
CA PRO A 13 -5.12 3.06 -14.23
C PRO A 13 -6.23 3.94 -13.68
N ASP A 14 -7.50 3.59 -13.95
CA ASP A 14 -8.64 4.35 -13.45
C ASP A 14 -8.72 4.32 -11.94
N VAL A 15 -8.42 3.17 -11.32
CA VAL A 15 -8.40 3.02 -9.88
C VAL A 15 -7.28 3.88 -9.28
N VAL A 16 -6.09 3.82 -9.89
CA VAL A 16 -4.94 4.61 -9.46
C VAL A 16 -5.27 6.11 -9.51
N THR A 17 -5.90 6.56 -10.59
CA THR A 17 -6.26 7.97 -10.74
C THR A 17 -7.25 8.39 -9.65
N LEU A 18 -8.25 7.57 -9.39
CA LEU A 18 -9.26 7.86 -8.39
C LEU A 18 -8.66 7.96 -6.99
N ILE A 19 -7.80 7.01 -6.64
CA ILE A 19 -7.11 7.01 -5.36
C ILE A 19 -6.21 8.24 -5.26
N GLY A 20 -5.45 8.54 -6.32
CA GLY A 20 -4.58 9.69 -6.36
C GLY A 20 -5.29 11.01 -6.08
N HIS A 21 -6.49 11.17 -6.64
CA HIS A 21 -7.30 12.36 -6.38
C HIS A 21 -7.71 12.46 -4.91
N ALA A 22 -8.11 11.36 -4.31
CA ALA A 22 -8.48 11.33 -2.89
C ALA A 22 -7.30 11.71 -2.00
N LEU A 23 -6.11 11.20 -2.31
CA LEU A 23 -4.91 11.50 -1.54
C LEU A 23 -4.48 12.96 -1.70
N ASP A 24 -4.55 13.47 -2.92
CA ASP A 24 -4.20 14.87 -3.19
C ASP A 24 -5.08 15.82 -2.40
N SER A 25 -6.38 15.51 -2.29
CA SER A 25 -7.33 16.30 -1.49
C SER A 25 -6.96 16.35 -0.02
N GLU A 26 -6.22 15.37 0.46
CA GLU A 26 -5.80 15.28 1.87
C GLU A 26 -4.36 15.75 2.08
N GLY A 27 -3.76 16.36 1.07
CA GLY A 27 -2.41 16.87 1.17
C GLY A 27 -1.33 15.78 1.11
N MET A 28 -1.64 14.63 0.52
CA MET A 28 -0.68 13.54 0.36
C MET A 28 -0.21 13.45 -1.08
N GLU A 29 1.07 13.12 -1.26
CA GLU A 29 1.65 12.90 -2.57
C GLU A 29 1.49 11.44 -2.94
N SER A 30 1.27 11.13 -4.22
CA SER A 30 1.17 9.75 -4.66
C SER A 30 2.11 9.46 -5.82
N VAL A 31 2.61 8.23 -5.86
CA VAL A 31 3.33 7.68 -7.00
C VAL A 31 2.63 6.37 -7.36
N ALA A 32 2.70 5.99 -8.62
CA ALA A 32 1.93 4.84 -9.12
C ALA A 32 2.83 3.76 -9.68
N ALA A 33 2.45 2.51 -9.45
CA ALA A 33 3.03 1.35 -10.11
C ALA A 33 1.89 0.49 -10.61
N TYR A 34 1.98 0.00 -11.84
CA TYR A 34 0.89 -0.74 -12.47
C TYR A 34 1.14 -2.25 -12.55
N ASP A 35 2.26 -2.70 -12.03
CA ASP A 35 2.60 -4.12 -11.94
C ASP A 35 3.57 -4.36 -10.78
N GLY A 36 3.81 -5.63 -10.47
CA GLY A 36 4.61 -6.00 -9.31
C GLY A 36 6.07 -5.63 -9.42
N ILE A 37 6.67 -5.80 -10.60
CA ILE A 37 8.09 -5.50 -10.79
C ILE A 37 8.34 -4.00 -10.64
N SER A 38 7.50 -3.17 -11.26
CA SER A 38 7.59 -1.73 -11.12
C SER A 38 7.40 -1.30 -9.68
N ALA A 39 6.49 -1.97 -8.95
CA ALA A 39 6.24 -1.66 -7.55
C ALA A 39 7.48 -1.86 -6.69
N LEU A 40 8.21 -2.95 -6.92
CA LEU A 40 9.44 -3.23 -6.18
C LEU A 40 10.50 -2.17 -6.44
N ASP A 41 10.69 -1.79 -7.71
CA ASP A 41 11.66 -0.76 -8.09
C ASP A 41 11.30 0.60 -7.52
N ILE A 42 10.05 0.98 -7.64
CA ILE A 42 9.59 2.30 -7.18
C ILE A 42 9.62 2.40 -5.65
N ALA A 43 9.25 1.33 -4.96
CA ALA A 43 9.32 1.32 -3.50
C ALA A 43 10.75 1.57 -3.02
N GLU A 44 11.73 0.98 -3.69
CA GLU A 44 13.13 1.14 -3.34
C GLU A 44 13.65 2.54 -3.68
N SER A 45 13.32 3.05 -4.87
CA SER A 45 13.85 4.34 -5.34
C SER A 45 13.15 5.55 -4.73
N GLU A 46 11.85 5.45 -4.45
CA GLU A 46 11.05 6.58 -3.95
C GLU A 46 10.87 6.59 -2.45
N SER A 47 11.13 5.48 -1.77
CA SER A 47 10.99 5.36 -0.31
C SER A 47 9.65 5.93 0.20
N PRO A 48 8.51 5.40 -0.28
CA PRO A 48 7.21 5.91 0.15
C PRO A 48 6.97 5.68 1.64
N ASP A 49 6.07 6.46 2.20
CA ASP A 49 5.72 6.34 3.62
C ASP A 49 4.70 5.22 3.86
N VAL A 50 3.88 4.91 2.86
CA VAL A 50 2.89 3.82 2.92
C VAL A 50 2.73 3.28 1.50
N ILE A 51 2.47 1.97 1.39
CA ILE A 51 2.18 1.31 0.12
C ILE A 51 0.75 0.77 0.15
N LEU A 52 -0.06 1.16 -0.84
CA LEU A 52 -1.37 0.56 -1.08
C LEU A 52 -1.16 -0.50 -2.16
N LEU A 53 -1.44 -1.74 -1.86
CA LEU A 53 -1.07 -2.86 -2.70
C LEU A 53 -2.27 -3.72 -3.06
N ASP A 54 -2.68 -3.67 -4.32
CA ASP A 54 -3.72 -4.54 -4.84
C ASP A 54 -3.20 -5.98 -4.88
N ILE A 55 -3.96 -6.90 -4.33
CA ILE A 55 -3.58 -8.31 -4.27
C ILE A 55 -3.83 -9.00 -5.60
N MET A 56 -4.92 -8.63 -6.29
CA MET A 56 -5.34 -9.31 -7.51
C MET A 56 -4.76 -8.64 -8.76
N MET A 57 -3.49 -8.95 -9.04
CA MET A 57 -2.83 -8.45 -10.23
C MET A 57 -2.33 -9.63 -11.09
N PRO A 58 -2.29 -9.45 -12.42
CA PRO A 58 -1.75 -10.50 -13.29
C PRO A 58 -0.24 -10.63 -13.10
N MET A 59 0.30 -11.79 -13.49
CA MET A 59 1.73 -12.14 -13.46
C MET A 59 2.28 -12.26 -12.04
N MET A 60 2.56 -11.15 -11.37
CA MET A 60 3.05 -11.17 -10.00
C MET A 60 1.93 -10.68 -9.08
N SER A 61 1.46 -11.53 -8.18
CA SER A 61 0.37 -11.17 -7.27
C SER A 61 0.85 -10.19 -6.20
N GLY A 62 -0.11 -9.47 -5.59
CA GLY A 62 0.21 -8.59 -4.48
C GLY A 62 0.84 -9.31 -3.29
N TYR A 63 0.49 -10.59 -3.09
CA TYR A 63 1.11 -11.38 -2.03
C TYR A 63 2.62 -11.52 -2.26
N GLU A 64 3.02 -11.82 -3.48
CA GLU A 64 4.44 -11.94 -3.82
C GLU A 64 5.17 -10.62 -3.67
N VAL A 65 4.54 -9.52 -4.10
CA VAL A 65 5.12 -8.19 -3.96
C VAL A 65 5.34 -7.88 -2.48
N CYS A 66 4.32 -8.11 -1.65
CA CYS A 66 4.40 -7.86 -0.21
C CYS A 66 5.52 -8.68 0.42
N GLN A 67 5.61 -9.95 0.09
CA GLN A 67 6.63 -10.84 0.62
C GLN A 67 8.03 -10.34 0.27
N GLN A 68 8.26 -9.94 -0.98
CA GLN A 68 9.55 -9.43 -1.40
C GLN A 68 9.90 -8.09 -0.76
N LEU A 69 8.92 -7.20 -0.61
CA LEU A 69 9.16 -5.92 0.06
C LEU A 69 9.55 -6.12 1.52
N LYS A 70 8.92 -7.06 2.20
CA LYS A 70 9.23 -7.34 3.61
C LYS A 70 10.52 -8.12 3.79
N ALA A 71 10.99 -8.81 2.75
CA ALA A 71 12.28 -9.51 2.79
C ALA A 71 13.46 -8.58 2.49
N ASN A 72 13.21 -7.42 1.88
CA ASN A 72 14.27 -6.48 1.49
C ASN A 72 14.54 -5.47 2.61
N PRO A 73 15.77 -5.40 3.14
CA PRO A 73 16.11 -4.44 4.21
C PRO A 73 15.82 -2.99 3.85
N GLU A 74 15.84 -2.64 2.56
CA GLU A 74 15.60 -1.27 2.11
C GLU A 74 14.12 -0.87 2.16
N THR A 75 13.19 -1.85 2.16
CA THR A 75 11.75 -1.57 2.07
C THR A 75 10.93 -2.21 3.18
N ARG A 76 11.51 -3.11 3.98
CA ARG A 76 10.73 -3.88 4.97
C ARG A 76 10.07 -3.01 6.04
N HIS A 77 10.59 -1.81 6.27
CA HIS A 77 10.04 -0.89 7.28
C HIS A 77 8.79 -0.15 6.80
N ILE A 78 8.51 -0.17 5.48
CA ILE A 78 7.41 0.58 4.92
C ILE A 78 6.09 -0.15 5.19
N PRO A 79 5.09 0.51 5.82
CA PRO A 79 3.79 -0.12 6.05
C PRO A 79 3.09 -0.45 4.73
N ILE A 80 2.52 -1.64 4.65
CA ILE A 80 1.80 -2.10 3.46
C ILE A 80 0.33 -2.34 3.82
N ILE A 81 -0.56 -1.67 3.11
CA ILE A 81 -2.00 -1.90 3.19
C ILE A 81 -2.39 -2.72 1.98
N CYS A 82 -2.77 -3.98 2.19
CA CYS A 82 -3.26 -4.81 1.11
C CYS A 82 -4.69 -4.43 0.78
N VAL A 83 -4.99 -4.32 -0.50
CA VAL A 83 -6.32 -3.98 -0.99
C VAL A 83 -6.86 -5.18 -1.78
N THR A 84 -8.03 -5.67 -1.41
CA THR A 84 -8.58 -6.87 -2.03
C THR A 84 -10.10 -6.82 -2.08
N SER A 85 -10.67 -7.42 -3.12
CA SER A 85 -12.12 -7.63 -3.22
C SER A 85 -12.54 -8.95 -2.58
N ALA A 86 -11.57 -9.78 -2.18
CA ALA A 86 -11.87 -11.05 -1.53
C ALA A 86 -12.23 -10.84 -0.07
N HIS A 87 -13.31 -11.47 0.36
CA HIS A 87 -13.80 -11.38 1.75
C HIS A 87 -13.62 -12.68 2.53
N SER A 88 -12.68 -13.53 2.08
CA SER A 88 -12.47 -14.81 2.72
C SER A 88 -11.46 -14.70 3.87
N THR A 89 -11.65 -15.56 4.86
CA THR A 89 -10.70 -15.69 5.96
C THR A 89 -9.32 -16.08 5.46
N GLU A 90 -9.29 -16.91 4.40
CA GLU A 90 -8.01 -17.34 3.80
C GLU A 90 -7.22 -16.18 3.21
N ALA A 91 -7.90 -15.28 2.48
CA ALA A 91 -7.25 -14.12 1.89
C ALA A 91 -6.68 -13.20 2.98
N PHE A 92 -7.46 -12.99 4.04
CA PHE A 92 -7.03 -12.15 5.17
C PHE A 92 -5.83 -12.76 5.88
N ALA A 93 -5.86 -14.07 6.12
CA ALA A 93 -4.75 -14.77 6.76
C ALA A 93 -3.50 -14.72 5.89
N ARG A 94 -3.65 -14.86 4.58
CA ARG A 94 -2.52 -14.83 3.65
C ARG A 94 -1.87 -13.44 3.61
N CYS A 95 -2.68 -12.37 3.60
CA CYS A 95 -2.17 -11.01 3.67
C CYS A 95 -1.31 -10.82 4.92
N ARG A 96 -1.81 -11.29 6.04
CA ARG A 96 -1.10 -11.19 7.31
C ARG A 96 0.19 -12.01 7.29
N SER A 97 0.15 -13.21 6.74
CA SER A 97 1.31 -14.11 6.72
C SER A 97 2.46 -13.59 5.86
N VAL A 98 2.16 -12.79 4.83
CA VAL A 98 3.23 -12.19 4.01
C VAL A 98 3.73 -10.85 4.56
N GLY A 99 3.21 -10.43 5.70
CA GLY A 99 3.72 -9.26 6.41
C GLY A 99 2.95 -7.96 6.19
N ALA A 100 1.74 -8.02 5.63
CA ALA A 100 0.93 -6.82 5.46
C ALA A 100 0.58 -6.21 6.81
N ASN A 101 0.61 -4.88 6.88
CA ASN A 101 0.33 -4.14 8.10
C ASN A 101 -1.15 -3.87 8.31
N ALA A 102 -1.92 -3.83 7.22
CA ALA A 102 -3.35 -3.60 7.27
C ALA A 102 -4.02 -4.16 6.01
N LEU A 103 -5.33 -4.23 6.06
CA LEU A 103 -6.13 -4.76 4.97
C LEU A 103 -7.30 -3.80 4.71
N LEU A 104 -7.58 -3.56 3.44
CA LEU A 104 -8.71 -2.74 3.01
C LEU A 104 -9.48 -3.52 1.94
N THR A 105 -10.78 -3.69 2.12
CA THR A 105 -11.59 -4.45 1.18
C THR A 105 -12.31 -3.53 0.20
N LYS A 106 -12.36 -3.94 -1.07
CA LYS A 106 -13.11 -3.23 -2.11
C LYS A 106 -14.58 -3.67 -2.08
N PRO A 107 -15.53 -2.76 -2.29
CA PRO A 107 -15.34 -1.33 -2.46
C PRO A 107 -15.08 -0.61 -1.13
N PHE A 108 -14.31 0.45 -1.17
CA PHE A 108 -14.05 1.28 0.00
C PHE A 108 -14.34 2.74 -0.33
N SER A 109 -14.68 3.52 0.70
CA SER A 109 -14.88 4.96 0.53
C SER A 109 -13.55 5.69 0.61
N PRO A 110 -13.44 6.90 0.04
CA PRO A 110 -12.24 7.71 0.23
C PRO A 110 -11.91 7.94 1.70
N ALA A 111 -12.92 8.09 2.54
CA ALA A 111 -12.71 8.30 3.98
C ALA A 111 -12.07 7.07 4.64
N GLU A 112 -12.51 5.86 4.28
CA GLU A 112 -11.93 4.62 4.81
C GLU A 112 -10.48 4.48 4.38
N LEU A 113 -10.19 4.78 3.11
CA LEU A 113 -8.84 4.73 2.58
C LEU A 113 -7.90 5.67 3.33
N VAL A 114 -8.31 6.93 3.46
CA VAL A 114 -7.51 7.95 4.14
C VAL A 114 -7.29 7.59 5.60
N ALA A 115 -8.34 7.10 6.28
CA ALA A 115 -8.23 6.70 7.68
C ALA A 115 -7.21 5.59 7.88
N GLN A 116 -7.19 4.60 6.99
CA GLN A 116 -6.21 3.50 7.06
C GLN A 116 -4.79 4.01 6.87
N ILE A 117 -4.60 4.90 5.91
CA ILE A 117 -3.28 5.49 5.65
C ILE A 117 -2.80 6.29 6.85
N GLN A 118 -3.66 7.15 7.39
CA GLN A 118 -3.31 7.98 8.54
C GLN A 118 -2.97 7.15 9.76
N ARG A 119 -3.64 6.03 9.95
CA ARG A 119 -3.35 5.11 11.05
C ARG A 119 -1.94 4.53 10.91
N GLN A 120 -1.53 4.15 9.70
CA GLN A 120 -0.19 3.61 9.48
C GLN A 120 0.88 4.69 9.67
N LEU A 121 0.61 5.90 9.21
CA LEU A 121 1.53 7.02 9.40
C LEU A 121 1.73 7.33 10.89
N ALA A 122 0.66 7.31 11.67
CA ALA A 122 0.72 7.55 13.10
C ALA A 122 1.52 6.48 13.83
N LYS A 123 1.39 5.21 13.44
CA LYS A 123 2.16 4.11 14.03
C LYS A 123 3.66 4.27 13.77
N THR A 124 4.02 4.70 12.57
CA THR A 124 5.43 4.93 12.21
C THR A 124 6.01 6.06 13.06
N GLU A 125 5.27 7.14 13.25
CA GLU A 125 5.71 8.25 14.09
C GLU A 125 5.92 7.83 15.54
N GLU A 126 5.03 6.99 16.08
CA GLU A 126 5.16 6.46 17.43
C GLU A 126 6.43 5.62 17.57
N GLN A 127 6.75 4.81 16.58
CA GLN A 127 7.94 3.99 16.57
C GLN A 127 9.21 4.83 16.50
N GLU A 128 9.17 5.93 15.76
CA GLU A 128 10.32 6.84 15.63
C GLU A 128 10.59 7.62 16.91
N THR A 129 9.57 7.89 17.72
CA THR A 129 9.71 8.66 18.94
C THR A 129 10.08 7.82 20.16
N THR A 130 10.05 6.52 20.04
CA THR A 130 10.46 5.61 21.10
C THR A 130 11.87 5.11 20.88
#